data_ccc385002cbb061a2358550a0e584e5e
#
_entry.id   ccc385002cbb061a2358550a0e584e5e
#
_cell.length_a   1.000
_cell.length_b   1.000
_cell.length_c   1.000
_cell.angle_alpha   90.00
_cell.angle_beta   90.00
_cell.angle_gamma   90.00
#
_symmetry.space_group_name_H-M   'P 1'
#
loop_
_entity.id
_entity.type
_entity.pdbx_description
1 polymer ?
#
loop_
_entity_poly.entity_id
_entity_poly.type
_entity_poly.pdbx_seq_one_letter_code
_entity_poly.pdbx_strand_id
1 'polypeptide(L)'
;MPTYRYVGRSSDGSQVSGQLDANNEDLAAESLMSKGIIPTSIKLGKSGGSVLDMDVSSLFSPSVPLEVLVLFCRQLYSLTKAGVPLLRSMKGLTQNCENKQLKAALEEVVAELTNGRGLAASMQMHPKVFSPLFVSMIGVGENTGRLDQALLQLAGYYEQEVETRKRIKTAMRYPTFVISFILIAMFILNIKVIPQFSSMFARFGVDLPLPTRILIGMSEFFVNYWGFMLGVIFGLIFAFKAWVKTDKGLEKWDRLRLKMPVIGGVVNRALLSRFSRTFALMLKAGVPLNQSLALSAEALDNRFLELRVQAMKSAIEAGSTVSSTAINSEIFTPLVIQMISVGEETGRIDELLLEVADFYDREVDYDLKTLTARIEPILLTIVAGMVLILALGIFLPMWGMLDAIKG
;
A
#
# COMPACT_ATOMS: atom_id res chain seq x y z
N MET A 1 -30.69 21.88 -17.87
CA MET A 1 -32.02 21.28 -17.92
C MET A 1 -32.31 20.67 -16.58
N PRO A 2 -33.53 20.74 -16.04
CA PRO A 2 -33.83 20.09 -14.78
C PRO A 2 -33.82 18.56 -14.95
N THR A 3 -33.21 17.85 -13.95
CA THR A 3 -33.15 16.39 -13.93
C THR A 3 -34.33 15.83 -13.17
N TYR A 4 -35.06 14.89 -13.75
CA TYR A 4 -36.19 14.20 -13.11
C TYR A 4 -35.79 12.78 -12.73
N ARG A 5 -36.11 12.37 -11.49
CA ARG A 5 -35.99 10.98 -11.05
C ARG A 5 -37.33 10.27 -11.28
N TYR A 6 -37.30 9.12 -11.94
CA TYR A 6 -38.51 8.33 -12.22
C TYR A 6 -38.40 6.94 -11.63
N VAL A 7 -39.55 6.40 -11.29
CA VAL A 7 -39.80 4.98 -11.04
C VAL A 7 -40.91 4.55 -11.99
N GLY A 8 -40.70 3.47 -12.72
CA GLY A 8 -41.65 2.98 -13.71
C GLY A 8 -41.61 1.47 -13.86
N ARG A 9 -42.44 0.92 -14.71
CA ARG A 9 -42.44 -0.49 -15.10
C ARG A 9 -42.12 -0.60 -16.58
N SER A 10 -41.22 -1.49 -16.93
CA SER A 10 -40.91 -1.88 -18.30
C SER A 10 -42.03 -2.76 -18.86
N SER A 11 -42.06 -2.95 -20.18
CA SER A 11 -43.04 -3.80 -20.88
C SER A 11 -43.05 -5.26 -20.43
N ASP A 12 -41.97 -5.74 -19.78
CA ASP A 12 -41.85 -7.07 -19.19
C ASP A 12 -42.37 -7.17 -17.74
N GLY A 13 -42.88 -6.05 -17.17
CA GLY A 13 -43.43 -5.97 -15.82
C GLY A 13 -42.38 -5.69 -14.75
N SER A 14 -41.09 -5.64 -15.07
CA SER A 14 -40.01 -5.33 -14.11
C SER A 14 -40.04 -3.85 -13.71
N GLN A 15 -39.72 -3.56 -12.44
CA GLN A 15 -39.62 -2.20 -11.94
C GLN A 15 -38.26 -1.60 -12.33
N VAL A 16 -38.31 -0.46 -13.02
CA VAL A 16 -37.14 0.30 -13.48
C VAL A 16 -37.15 1.66 -12.81
N SER A 17 -35.99 2.11 -12.31
CA SER A 17 -35.80 3.44 -11.76
C SER A 17 -34.59 4.08 -12.39
N GLY A 18 -34.64 5.41 -12.62
CA GLY A 18 -33.50 6.13 -13.22
C GLY A 18 -33.67 7.63 -13.13
N GLN A 19 -32.80 8.35 -13.84
CA GLN A 19 -32.86 9.81 -13.97
C GLN A 19 -32.92 10.17 -15.44
N LEU A 20 -33.65 11.25 -15.76
CA LEU A 20 -33.83 11.76 -17.11
C LEU A 20 -33.81 13.29 -17.06
N ASP A 21 -33.09 13.91 -17.97
CA ASP A 21 -33.12 15.37 -18.16
C ASP A 21 -34.25 15.74 -19.10
N ALA A 22 -35.16 16.57 -18.63
CA ALA A 22 -36.29 17.07 -19.42
C ALA A 22 -36.60 18.52 -19.01
N ASN A 23 -37.22 19.27 -19.91
CA ASN A 23 -37.61 20.66 -19.64
C ASN A 23 -38.81 20.78 -18.70
N ASN A 24 -39.70 19.77 -18.67
CA ASN A 24 -40.83 19.65 -17.75
C ASN A 24 -41.16 18.18 -17.47
N GLU A 25 -42.07 17.93 -16.52
CA GLU A 25 -42.49 16.59 -16.09
C GLU A 25 -43.22 15.82 -17.20
N ASP A 26 -44.03 16.52 -18.03
CA ASP A 26 -44.77 15.92 -19.12
C ASP A 26 -43.84 15.39 -20.22
N LEU A 27 -42.80 16.14 -20.60
CA LEU A 27 -41.80 15.70 -21.56
C LEU A 27 -40.93 14.54 -21.01
N ALA A 28 -40.70 14.51 -19.70
CA ALA A 28 -40.04 13.38 -19.08
C ALA A 28 -40.90 12.11 -19.16
N ALA A 29 -42.21 12.23 -18.92
CA ALA A 29 -43.15 11.12 -19.03
C ALA A 29 -43.27 10.59 -20.48
N GLU A 30 -43.37 11.48 -21.45
CA GLU A 30 -43.44 11.14 -22.87
C GLU A 30 -42.18 10.42 -23.37
N SER A 31 -41.00 10.92 -22.94
CA SER A 31 -39.71 10.29 -23.24
C SER A 31 -39.55 8.89 -22.60
N LEU A 32 -40.15 8.67 -21.44
CA LEU A 32 -40.14 7.35 -20.79
C LEU A 32 -41.11 6.38 -21.49
N MET A 33 -42.28 6.86 -21.87
CA MET A 33 -43.27 6.07 -22.60
C MET A 33 -42.75 5.68 -24.00
N SER A 34 -42.03 6.55 -24.68
CA SER A 34 -41.38 6.21 -25.97
C SER A 34 -40.31 5.13 -25.85
N LYS A 35 -39.72 4.97 -24.65
CA LYS A 35 -38.74 3.91 -24.29
C LYS A 35 -39.40 2.64 -23.73
N GLY A 36 -40.74 2.54 -23.79
CA GLY A 36 -41.48 1.38 -23.30
C GLY A 36 -41.52 1.27 -21.76
N ILE A 37 -41.31 2.37 -21.04
CA ILE A 37 -41.36 2.42 -19.58
C ILE A 37 -42.62 3.22 -19.18
N ILE A 38 -43.52 2.61 -18.45
CA ILE A 38 -44.71 3.28 -17.89
C ILE A 38 -44.31 3.89 -16.55
N PRO A 39 -44.18 5.23 -16.43
CA PRO A 39 -43.77 5.86 -15.20
C PRO A 39 -44.87 5.78 -14.15
N THR A 40 -44.54 5.32 -12.96
CA THR A 40 -45.40 5.29 -11.77
C THR A 40 -45.21 6.50 -10.87
N SER A 41 -44.04 7.10 -10.91
CA SER A 41 -43.74 8.33 -10.17
C SER A 41 -42.60 9.08 -10.88
N ILE A 42 -42.81 10.39 -11.11
CA ILE A 42 -41.78 11.30 -11.61
C ILE A 42 -41.67 12.42 -10.59
N LYS A 43 -40.47 12.74 -10.16
CA LYS A 43 -40.19 13.81 -9.18
C LYS A 43 -39.03 14.65 -9.67
N LEU A 44 -39.12 15.96 -9.52
CA LEU A 44 -38.03 16.87 -9.80
C LEU A 44 -36.85 16.52 -8.88
N GLY A 45 -35.76 16.07 -9.46
CA GLY A 45 -34.51 15.84 -8.72
C GLY A 45 -33.97 17.19 -8.24
N LYS A 46 -33.99 17.47 -6.92
CA LYS A 46 -33.22 18.59 -6.40
C LYS A 46 -31.77 18.36 -6.76
N SER A 47 -31.14 19.31 -7.44
CA SER A 47 -29.72 19.39 -7.69
C SER A 47 -29.00 19.68 -6.34
N GLY A 48 -29.03 18.71 -5.47
CA GLY A 48 -28.27 18.63 -4.24
C GLY A 48 -27.72 17.22 -4.25
N GLY A 49 -26.47 17.06 -4.68
CA GLY A 49 -25.78 15.78 -4.58
C GLY A 49 -25.91 15.25 -3.16
N SER A 50 -26.76 14.24 -3.00
CA SER A 50 -26.77 13.46 -1.78
C SER A 50 -25.38 12.82 -1.68
N VAL A 51 -24.59 13.26 -0.75
CA VAL A 51 -23.28 12.68 -0.35
C VAL A 51 -23.45 11.20 0.06
N LEU A 52 -24.69 10.72 0.15
CA LEU A 52 -25.09 9.35 0.53
C LEU A 52 -25.25 8.39 -0.67
N ASP A 53 -25.27 8.89 -1.93
CA ASP A 53 -25.29 8.05 -3.13
C ASP A 53 -23.91 7.94 -3.83
N MET A 54 -22.86 8.45 -3.22
CA MET A 54 -21.52 7.98 -3.54
C MET A 54 -21.46 6.53 -3.09
N ASP A 55 -21.31 5.65 -4.05
CA ASP A 55 -21.07 4.23 -3.81
C ASP A 55 -19.80 4.11 -2.96
N VAL A 56 -19.99 4.11 -1.64
CA VAL A 56 -18.91 4.04 -0.63
C VAL A 56 -18.09 2.77 -0.84
N SER A 57 -18.68 1.77 -1.53
CA SER A 57 -17.98 0.55 -1.91
C SER A 57 -16.86 0.82 -2.93
N SER A 58 -17.01 1.84 -3.79
CA SER A 58 -15.97 2.22 -4.77
C SER A 58 -14.76 2.92 -4.13
N LEU A 59 -14.96 3.57 -2.98
CA LEU A 59 -13.88 4.21 -2.19
C LEU A 59 -13.10 3.18 -1.35
N PHE A 60 -13.72 2.04 -1.04
CA PHE A 60 -13.13 0.92 -0.28
C PHE A 60 -12.87 -0.31 -1.15
N SER A 61 -12.91 -0.18 -2.48
CA SER A 61 -12.55 -1.29 -3.35
C SER A 61 -11.06 -1.62 -3.14
N PRO A 62 -10.72 -2.75 -2.52
CA PRO A 62 -9.33 -3.13 -2.33
C PRO A 62 -8.67 -3.30 -3.69
N SER A 63 -7.46 -2.79 -3.88
CA SER A 63 -6.69 -3.01 -5.11
C SER A 63 -6.56 -4.49 -5.41
N VAL A 64 -6.51 -4.87 -6.70
CA VAL A 64 -6.30 -6.28 -7.09
C VAL A 64 -5.02 -6.80 -6.45
N PRO A 65 -5.06 -7.93 -5.70
CA PRO A 65 -3.86 -8.54 -5.12
C PRO A 65 -2.85 -8.90 -6.20
N LEU A 66 -1.56 -8.69 -5.92
CA LEU A 66 -0.49 -9.01 -6.89
C LEU A 66 -0.47 -10.49 -7.27
N GLU A 67 -0.82 -11.38 -6.33
CA GLU A 67 -0.92 -12.82 -6.56
C GLU A 67 -1.92 -13.15 -7.68
N VAL A 68 -3.01 -12.39 -7.76
CA VAL A 68 -4.03 -12.56 -8.80
C VAL A 68 -3.47 -12.10 -10.16
N LEU A 69 -2.69 -11.02 -10.19
CA LEU A 69 -2.01 -10.55 -11.41
C LEU A 69 -0.93 -11.54 -11.86
N VAL A 70 -0.19 -12.14 -10.93
CA VAL A 70 0.78 -13.22 -11.23
C VAL A 70 0.07 -14.37 -11.93
N LEU A 71 -1.02 -14.86 -11.35
CA LEU A 71 -1.79 -15.96 -11.92
C LEU A 71 -2.32 -15.61 -13.32
N PHE A 72 -2.87 -14.41 -13.48
CA PHE A 72 -3.35 -13.90 -14.77
C PHE A 72 -2.22 -13.89 -15.82
N CYS A 73 -1.04 -13.32 -15.49
CA CYS A 73 0.12 -13.29 -16.39
C CYS A 73 0.58 -14.70 -16.79
N ARG A 74 0.67 -15.62 -15.82
CA ARG A 74 1.08 -17.01 -16.07
C ARG A 74 0.10 -17.75 -16.97
N GLN A 75 -1.20 -17.59 -16.73
CA GLN A 75 -2.23 -18.21 -17.54
C GLN A 75 -2.24 -17.65 -18.97
N LEU A 76 -2.19 -16.31 -19.10
CA LEU A 76 -2.17 -15.67 -20.42
C LEU A 76 -0.88 -16.02 -21.19
N TYR A 77 0.28 -16.06 -20.50
CA TYR A 77 1.54 -16.55 -21.07
C TYR A 77 1.40 -17.98 -21.63
N SER A 78 0.83 -18.88 -20.85
CA SER A 78 0.68 -20.28 -21.28
C SER A 78 -0.20 -20.41 -22.52
N LEU A 79 -1.29 -19.63 -22.58
CA LEU A 79 -2.21 -19.64 -23.71
C LEU A 79 -1.58 -19.00 -24.97
N THR A 80 -0.89 -17.87 -24.82
CA THR A 80 -0.20 -17.20 -25.92
C THR A 80 0.95 -18.02 -26.47
N LYS A 81 1.74 -18.66 -25.59
CA LYS A 81 2.82 -19.57 -25.99
C LYS A 81 2.30 -20.81 -26.73
N ALA A 82 1.11 -21.30 -26.37
CA ALA A 82 0.44 -22.40 -27.07
C ALA A 82 -0.21 -21.96 -28.40
N GLY A 83 -0.09 -20.69 -28.80
CA GLY A 83 -0.66 -20.15 -30.04
C GLY A 83 -2.17 -19.94 -30.01
N VAL A 84 -2.80 -19.93 -28.84
CA VAL A 84 -4.23 -19.63 -28.72
C VAL A 84 -4.47 -18.15 -29.06
N PRO A 85 -5.46 -17.83 -29.93
CA PRO A 85 -5.76 -16.44 -30.27
C PRO A 85 -6.03 -15.59 -29.05
N LEU A 86 -5.44 -14.38 -28.99
CA LEU A 86 -5.48 -13.50 -27.82
C LEU A 86 -6.90 -13.24 -27.30
N LEU A 87 -7.83 -12.89 -28.19
CA LEU A 87 -9.22 -12.62 -27.83
C LEU A 87 -9.89 -13.85 -27.18
N ARG A 88 -9.61 -15.05 -27.67
CA ARG A 88 -10.12 -16.29 -27.09
C ARG A 88 -9.53 -16.54 -25.72
N SER A 89 -8.22 -16.32 -25.55
CA SER A 89 -7.52 -16.43 -24.29
C SER A 89 -8.11 -15.48 -23.24
N MET A 90 -8.28 -14.22 -23.60
CA MET A 90 -8.84 -13.19 -22.72
C MET A 90 -10.28 -13.51 -22.31
N LYS A 91 -11.15 -13.94 -23.23
CA LYS A 91 -12.52 -14.37 -22.90
C LYS A 91 -12.54 -15.53 -21.90
N GLY A 92 -11.70 -16.54 -22.13
CA GLY A 92 -11.60 -17.70 -21.23
C GLY A 92 -11.11 -17.32 -19.83
N LEU A 93 -10.10 -16.45 -19.74
CA LEU A 93 -9.59 -15.98 -18.46
C LEU A 93 -10.61 -15.11 -17.71
N THR A 94 -11.36 -14.28 -18.41
CA THR A 94 -12.41 -13.44 -17.82
C THR A 94 -13.54 -14.29 -17.21
N GLN A 95 -13.96 -15.36 -17.89
CA GLN A 95 -15.00 -16.25 -17.40
C GLN A 95 -14.61 -16.96 -16.11
N ASN A 96 -13.33 -17.36 -16.00
CA ASN A 96 -12.80 -18.09 -14.86
C ASN A 96 -12.17 -17.19 -13.77
N CYS A 97 -12.27 -15.87 -13.90
CA CYS A 97 -11.70 -14.93 -12.95
C CYS A 97 -12.59 -14.81 -11.72
N GLU A 98 -12.08 -15.19 -10.53
CA GLU A 98 -12.80 -15.08 -9.25
C GLU A 98 -12.74 -13.66 -8.67
N ASN A 99 -11.68 -12.90 -8.95
CA ASN A 99 -11.54 -11.54 -8.44
C ASN A 99 -12.45 -10.58 -9.20
N LYS A 100 -13.44 -10.02 -8.50
CA LYS A 100 -14.48 -9.17 -9.09
C LYS A 100 -13.93 -7.93 -9.81
N GLN A 101 -12.88 -7.32 -9.29
CA GLN A 101 -12.31 -6.10 -9.88
C GLN A 101 -11.52 -6.41 -11.15
N LEU A 102 -10.68 -7.45 -11.09
CA LEU A 102 -9.96 -7.91 -12.28
C LEU A 102 -10.96 -8.37 -13.34
N LYS A 103 -11.99 -9.13 -12.96
CA LYS A 103 -13.03 -9.61 -13.88
C LYS A 103 -13.71 -8.46 -14.61
N ALA A 104 -14.18 -7.44 -13.88
CA ALA A 104 -14.82 -6.26 -14.48
C ALA A 104 -13.89 -5.54 -15.47
N ALA A 105 -12.61 -5.33 -15.09
CA ALA A 105 -11.64 -4.73 -15.99
C ALA A 105 -11.37 -5.60 -17.24
N LEU A 106 -11.29 -6.93 -17.07
CA LEU A 106 -11.07 -7.85 -18.18
C LEU A 106 -12.30 -7.92 -19.13
N GLU A 107 -13.53 -7.80 -18.63
CA GLU A 107 -14.74 -7.73 -19.43
C GLU A 107 -14.71 -6.50 -20.37
N GLU A 108 -14.32 -5.34 -19.84
CA GLU A 108 -14.16 -4.12 -20.65
C GLU A 108 -12.98 -4.24 -21.63
N VAL A 109 -11.82 -4.78 -21.21
CA VAL A 109 -10.68 -5.05 -22.11
C VAL A 109 -11.09 -5.99 -23.26
N VAL A 110 -11.86 -7.04 -22.98
CA VAL A 110 -12.37 -7.97 -24.03
C VAL A 110 -13.31 -7.25 -25.00
N ALA A 111 -14.17 -6.35 -24.52
CA ALA A 111 -15.02 -5.55 -25.37
C ALA A 111 -14.20 -4.64 -26.29
N GLU A 112 -13.22 -3.93 -25.76
CA GLU A 112 -12.32 -3.05 -26.53
C GLU A 112 -11.47 -3.82 -27.57
N LEU A 113 -10.94 -5.00 -27.19
CA LEU A 113 -10.26 -5.89 -28.14
C LEU A 113 -11.17 -6.36 -29.26
N THR A 114 -12.45 -6.61 -28.96
CA THR A 114 -13.44 -7.00 -29.97
C THR A 114 -13.73 -5.86 -30.94
N ASN A 115 -13.64 -4.60 -30.46
CA ASN A 115 -13.75 -3.39 -31.27
C ASN A 115 -12.47 -3.05 -32.06
N GLY A 116 -11.42 -3.89 -31.95
CA GLY A 116 -10.16 -3.72 -32.68
C GLY A 116 -9.12 -2.81 -32.00
N ARG A 117 -9.33 -2.42 -30.73
CA ARG A 117 -8.32 -1.70 -29.95
C ARG A 117 -7.22 -2.66 -29.50
N GLY A 118 -5.98 -2.18 -29.44
CA GLY A 118 -4.84 -2.99 -28.95
C GLY A 118 -4.98 -3.34 -27.46
N LEU A 119 -4.29 -4.42 -27.05
CA LEU A 119 -4.35 -4.94 -25.68
C LEU A 119 -3.81 -3.92 -24.67
N ALA A 120 -2.63 -3.34 -24.93
CA ALA A 120 -2.04 -2.34 -24.05
C ALA A 120 -2.91 -1.10 -23.88
N ALA A 121 -3.49 -0.59 -24.99
CA ALA A 121 -4.36 0.57 -24.99
C ALA A 121 -5.69 0.30 -24.22
N SER A 122 -6.22 -0.91 -24.31
CA SER A 122 -7.41 -1.32 -23.56
C SER A 122 -7.13 -1.44 -22.07
N MET A 123 -5.98 -2.02 -21.69
CA MET A 123 -5.56 -2.15 -20.28
C MET A 123 -5.23 -0.80 -19.64
N GLN A 124 -4.74 0.17 -20.40
CA GLN A 124 -4.44 1.53 -19.92
C GLN A 124 -5.68 2.25 -19.36
N MET A 125 -6.86 1.89 -19.79
CA MET A 125 -8.13 2.46 -19.29
C MET A 125 -8.43 2.04 -17.84
N HIS A 126 -7.73 1.04 -17.32
CA HIS A 126 -7.91 0.50 -15.97
C HIS A 126 -6.68 0.68 -15.07
N PRO A 127 -6.25 1.91 -14.75
CA PRO A 127 -5.00 2.19 -14.02
C PRO A 127 -5.02 1.68 -12.56
N LYS A 128 -6.21 1.39 -12.00
CA LYS A 128 -6.35 0.78 -10.67
C LYS A 128 -6.02 -0.73 -10.67
N VAL A 129 -6.05 -1.38 -11.83
CA VAL A 129 -5.77 -2.81 -12.01
C VAL A 129 -4.40 -3.02 -12.65
N PHE A 130 -4.13 -2.33 -13.76
CA PHE A 130 -2.91 -2.47 -14.52
C PHE A 130 -2.03 -1.24 -14.33
N SER A 131 -0.88 -1.44 -13.72
CA SER A 131 0.11 -0.36 -13.50
C SER A 131 0.68 0.16 -14.82
N PRO A 132 1.23 1.38 -14.88
CA PRO A 132 1.91 1.91 -16.06
C PRO A 132 3.03 0.99 -16.56
N LEU A 133 3.76 0.37 -15.63
CA LEU A 133 4.76 -0.66 -15.92
C LEU A 133 4.14 -1.85 -16.69
N PHE A 134 3.01 -2.38 -16.18
CA PHE A 134 2.30 -3.49 -16.79
C PHE A 134 1.89 -3.15 -18.23
N VAL A 135 1.23 -2.01 -18.41
CA VAL A 135 0.75 -1.54 -19.73
C VAL A 135 1.90 -1.34 -20.70
N SER A 136 3.02 -0.75 -20.26
CA SER A 136 4.19 -0.53 -21.10
C SER A 136 4.81 -1.85 -21.58
N MET A 137 4.97 -2.83 -20.68
CA MET A 137 5.48 -4.16 -21.03
C MET A 137 4.59 -4.89 -22.02
N ILE A 138 3.28 -4.86 -21.79
CA ILE A 138 2.30 -5.45 -22.73
C ILE A 138 2.38 -4.74 -24.09
N GLY A 139 2.49 -3.40 -24.12
CA GLY A 139 2.60 -2.63 -25.36
C GLY A 139 3.86 -2.98 -26.18
N VAL A 140 5.01 -3.15 -25.51
CA VAL A 140 6.22 -3.61 -26.19
C VAL A 140 6.03 -5.03 -26.73
N GLY A 141 5.49 -5.96 -25.91
CA GLY A 141 5.22 -7.33 -26.33
C GLY A 141 4.23 -7.42 -27.50
N GLU A 142 3.20 -6.58 -27.49
CA GLU A 142 2.19 -6.47 -28.57
C GLU A 142 2.83 -5.93 -29.86
N ASN A 143 3.59 -4.84 -29.79
CA ASN A 143 4.23 -4.21 -30.95
C ASN A 143 5.34 -5.07 -31.57
N THR A 144 6.05 -5.86 -30.76
CA THR A 144 7.14 -6.73 -31.23
C THR A 144 6.67 -8.16 -31.54
N GLY A 145 5.40 -8.50 -31.30
CA GLY A 145 4.88 -9.86 -31.44
C GLY A 145 5.41 -10.86 -30.39
N ARG A 146 6.03 -10.37 -29.29
CA ARG A 146 6.62 -11.18 -28.22
C ARG A 146 5.83 -11.04 -26.91
N LEU A 147 4.50 -11.07 -27.03
CA LEU A 147 3.62 -10.92 -25.88
C LEU A 147 3.83 -11.99 -24.80
N ASP A 148 4.15 -13.22 -25.23
CA ASP A 148 4.51 -14.32 -24.34
C ASP A 148 5.72 -13.98 -23.47
N GLN A 149 6.79 -13.42 -24.04
CA GLN A 149 7.98 -13.03 -23.30
C GLN A 149 7.69 -11.90 -22.32
N ALA A 150 6.93 -10.89 -22.76
CA ALA A 150 6.52 -9.77 -21.88
C ALA A 150 5.69 -10.26 -20.68
N LEU A 151 4.74 -11.17 -20.91
CA LEU A 151 3.93 -11.76 -19.85
C LEU A 151 4.76 -12.61 -18.88
N LEU A 152 5.72 -13.39 -19.37
CA LEU A 152 6.62 -14.17 -18.53
C LEU A 152 7.49 -13.27 -17.63
N GLN A 153 8.02 -12.18 -18.18
CA GLN A 153 8.81 -11.21 -17.43
C GLN A 153 7.96 -10.48 -16.37
N LEU A 154 6.74 -10.08 -16.73
CA LEU A 154 5.79 -9.49 -15.78
C LEU A 154 5.43 -10.45 -14.64
N ALA A 155 5.17 -11.73 -14.98
CA ALA A 155 4.89 -12.75 -13.96
C ALA A 155 6.07 -12.87 -12.99
N GLY A 156 7.30 -13.00 -13.48
CA GLY A 156 8.50 -13.08 -12.66
C GLY A 156 8.72 -11.84 -11.80
N TYR A 157 8.48 -10.65 -12.33
CA TYR A 157 8.56 -9.39 -11.59
C TYR A 157 7.56 -9.34 -10.43
N TYR A 158 6.28 -9.67 -10.69
CA TYR A 158 5.27 -9.66 -9.64
C TYR A 158 5.44 -10.78 -8.64
N GLU A 159 5.92 -11.97 -9.05
CA GLU A 159 6.28 -13.06 -8.13
C GLU A 159 7.33 -12.60 -7.12
N GLN A 160 8.39 -11.95 -7.59
CA GLN A 160 9.44 -11.42 -6.73
C GLN A 160 8.91 -10.32 -5.78
N GLU A 161 8.04 -9.45 -6.28
CA GLU A 161 7.41 -8.41 -5.46
C GLU A 161 6.51 -9.02 -4.36
N VAL A 162 5.72 -10.02 -4.71
CA VAL A 162 4.88 -10.78 -3.74
C VAL A 162 5.77 -11.45 -2.69
N GLU A 163 6.84 -12.10 -3.11
CA GLU A 163 7.73 -12.79 -2.21
C GLU A 163 8.42 -11.82 -1.25
N THR A 164 8.94 -10.70 -1.74
CA THR A 164 9.58 -9.66 -0.91
C THR A 164 8.60 -9.08 0.11
N ARG A 165 7.38 -8.74 -0.31
CA ARG A 165 6.32 -8.27 0.61
C ARG A 165 5.96 -9.32 1.66
N LYS A 166 5.86 -10.58 1.27
CA LYS A 166 5.56 -11.70 2.18
C LYS A 166 6.68 -11.89 3.20
N ARG A 167 7.94 -11.83 2.78
CA ARG A 167 9.12 -11.93 3.67
C ARG A 167 9.13 -10.80 4.70
N ILE A 168 8.93 -9.54 4.27
CA ILE A 168 8.85 -8.37 5.17
C ILE A 168 7.70 -8.56 6.17
N LYS A 169 6.50 -8.91 5.70
CA LYS A 169 5.32 -9.13 6.55
C LYS A 169 5.55 -10.25 7.57
N THR A 170 6.21 -11.32 7.16
CA THR A 170 6.52 -12.45 8.05
C THR A 170 7.55 -12.06 9.11
N ALA A 171 8.62 -11.36 8.75
CA ALA A 171 9.62 -10.87 9.69
C ALA A 171 9.03 -9.90 10.72
N MET A 172 8.07 -9.07 10.33
CA MET A 172 7.40 -8.11 11.21
C MET A 172 6.31 -8.73 12.10
N ARG A 173 5.90 -9.99 11.86
CA ARG A 173 4.82 -10.63 12.63
C ARG A 173 5.18 -10.80 14.09
N TYR A 174 6.37 -11.33 14.39
CA TYR A 174 6.82 -11.57 15.76
C TYR A 174 6.98 -10.25 16.57
N PRO A 175 7.71 -9.24 16.10
CA PRO A 175 7.79 -7.94 16.78
C PRO A 175 6.43 -7.31 17.05
N THR A 176 5.53 -7.33 16.06
CA THR A 176 4.18 -6.75 16.20
C THR A 176 3.37 -7.49 17.26
N PHE A 177 3.44 -8.83 17.30
CA PHE A 177 2.75 -9.64 18.29
C PHE A 177 3.24 -9.35 19.70
N VAL A 178 4.57 -9.32 19.91
CA VAL A 178 5.16 -9.07 21.23
C VAL A 178 4.85 -7.65 21.73
N ILE A 179 5.00 -6.64 20.86
CA ILE A 179 4.65 -5.25 21.22
C ILE A 179 3.17 -5.14 21.57
N SER A 180 2.28 -5.76 20.79
CA SER A 180 0.85 -5.75 21.08
C SER A 180 0.53 -6.40 22.44
N PHE A 181 1.18 -7.53 22.74
CA PHE A 181 1.00 -8.21 24.02
C PHE A 181 1.50 -7.35 25.20
N ILE A 182 2.66 -6.71 25.05
CA ILE A 182 3.20 -5.78 26.07
C ILE A 182 2.24 -4.62 26.32
N LEU A 183 1.71 -4.00 25.27
CA LEU A 183 0.75 -2.90 25.39
C LEU A 183 -0.54 -3.32 26.09
N ILE A 184 -1.08 -4.49 25.75
CA ILE A 184 -2.28 -5.06 26.42
C ILE A 184 -1.98 -5.34 27.91
N ALA A 185 -0.84 -5.96 28.22
CA ALA A 185 -0.44 -6.24 29.58
C ALA A 185 -0.29 -4.95 30.40
N MET A 186 0.39 -3.92 29.84
CA MET A 186 0.50 -2.61 30.47
C MET A 186 -0.88 -1.97 30.73
N PHE A 187 -1.78 -2.06 29.77
CA PHE A 187 -3.13 -1.53 29.90
C PHE A 187 -3.90 -2.21 31.06
N ILE A 188 -3.86 -3.53 31.14
CA ILE A 188 -4.49 -4.30 32.21
C ILE A 188 -3.88 -3.95 33.58
N LEU A 189 -2.54 -3.88 33.66
CA LEU A 189 -1.85 -3.52 34.88
C LEU A 189 -2.23 -2.13 35.39
N ASN A 190 -2.25 -1.13 34.51
CA ASN A 190 -2.61 0.24 34.86
C ASN A 190 -4.07 0.39 35.30
N ILE A 191 -5.02 -0.34 34.70
CA ILE A 191 -6.45 -0.16 34.98
C ILE A 191 -6.92 -1.04 36.16
N LYS A 192 -6.38 -2.25 36.30
CA LYS A 192 -6.89 -3.20 37.29
C LYS A 192 -5.95 -3.40 38.48
N VAL A 193 -4.66 -3.52 38.25
CA VAL A 193 -3.72 -3.94 39.29
C VAL A 193 -3.26 -2.76 40.15
N ILE A 194 -2.76 -1.70 39.51
CA ILE A 194 -2.21 -0.55 40.25
C ILE A 194 -3.24 0.14 41.13
N PRO A 195 -4.53 0.37 40.73
CA PRO A 195 -5.54 0.98 41.60
C PRO A 195 -5.87 0.16 42.86
N GLN A 196 -5.81 -1.18 42.76
CA GLN A 196 -6.02 -2.04 43.95
C GLN A 196 -4.92 -1.86 44.99
N PHE A 197 -3.66 -1.79 44.54
CA PHE A 197 -2.55 -1.49 45.43
C PHE A 197 -2.60 -0.05 45.97
N SER A 198 -2.96 0.93 45.15
CA SER A 198 -3.14 2.32 45.57
C SER A 198 -4.17 2.43 46.68
N SER A 199 -5.33 1.79 46.57
CA SER A 199 -6.40 1.79 47.59
C SER A 199 -5.98 1.08 48.88
N MET A 200 -5.14 0.03 48.76
CA MET A 200 -4.59 -0.67 49.91
C MET A 200 -3.59 0.22 50.69
N PHE A 201 -2.65 0.86 49.99
CA PHE A 201 -1.67 1.74 50.61
C PHE A 201 -2.31 2.98 51.26
N ALA A 202 -3.35 3.56 50.65
CA ALA A 202 -4.07 4.69 51.20
C ALA A 202 -4.73 4.38 52.59
N ARG A 203 -5.13 3.11 52.81
CA ARG A 203 -5.71 2.68 54.11
C ARG A 203 -4.68 2.59 55.23
N PHE A 204 -3.40 2.37 54.88
CA PHE A 204 -2.34 2.23 55.92
C PHE A 204 -1.62 3.55 56.26
N GLY A 205 -1.91 4.66 55.54
CA GLY A 205 -1.39 5.99 55.84
C GLY A 205 0.13 6.13 55.70
N VAL A 206 0.78 5.24 54.91
CA VAL A 206 2.23 5.22 54.74
C VAL A 206 2.63 6.15 53.59
N ASP A 207 3.68 6.95 53.81
CA ASP A 207 4.27 7.76 52.75
C ASP A 207 4.80 6.89 51.59
N LEU A 208 4.26 7.13 50.40
CA LEU A 208 4.59 6.35 49.22
C LEU A 208 5.94 6.75 48.61
N PRO A 209 6.84 5.80 48.33
CA PRO A 209 8.09 6.05 47.62
C PRO A 209 7.86 6.64 46.24
N LEU A 210 8.83 7.39 45.71
CA LEU A 210 8.77 8.04 44.39
C LEU A 210 8.34 7.10 43.22
N PRO A 211 8.87 5.87 43.09
CA PRO A 211 8.45 4.96 42.01
C PRO A 211 6.95 4.61 42.08
N THR A 212 6.44 4.42 43.30
CA THR A 212 5.02 4.10 43.52
C THR A 212 4.12 5.29 43.19
N ARG A 213 4.51 6.52 43.59
CA ARG A 213 3.75 7.75 43.20
C ARG A 213 3.66 7.94 41.71
N ILE A 214 4.77 7.69 40.97
CA ILE A 214 4.79 7.76 39.50
C ILE A 214 3.81 6.72 38.90
N LEU A 215 3.87 5.47 39.37
CA LEU A 215 2.97 4.42 38.88
C LEU A 215 1.49 4.74 39.15
N ILE A 216 1.15 5.22 40.33
CA ILE A 216 -0.21 5.59 40.68
C ILE A 216 -0.69 6.78 39.85
N GLY A 217 0.14 7.83 39.72
CA GLY A 217 -0.20 8.99 38.86
C GLY A 217 -0.40 8.62 37.40
N MET A 218 0.42 7.71 36.86
CA MET A 218 0.20 7.16 35.53
C MET A 218 -1.14 6.39 35.44
N SER A 219 -1.44 5.55 36.42
CA SER A 219 -2.69 4.78 36.46
C SER A 219 -3.90 5.68 36.52
N GLU A 220 -3.91 6.68 37.43
CA GLU A 220 -4.99 7.66 37.52
C GLU A 220 -5.19 8.43 36.21
N PHE A 221 -4.12 8.82 35.56
CA PHE A 221 -4.18 9.46 34.24
C PHE A 221 -4.84 8.54 33.22
N PHE A 222 -4.44 7.25 33.16
CA PHE A 222 -5.05 6.26 32.24
C PHE A 222 -6.53 6.00 32.56
N VAL A 223 -6.88 5.87 33.83
CA VAL A 223 -8.27 5.59 34.28
C VAL A 223 -9.18 6.79 34.02
N ASN A 224 -8.73 8.00 34.34
CA ASN A 224 -9.57 9.19 34.25
C ASN A 224 -9.63 9.77 32.81
N TYR A 225 -8.59 9.63 32.03
CA TYR A 225 -8.47 10.28 30.72
C TYR A 225 -8.43 9.33 29.53
N TRP A 226 -8.77 8.04 29.70
CA TRP A 226 -8.71 7.06 28.60
C TRP A 226 -9.54 7.48 27.37
N GLY A 227 -10.73 8.06 27.56
CA GLY A 227 -11.58 8.54 26.48
C GLY A 227 -10.94 9.73 25.75
N PHE A 228 -10.34 10.68 26.48
CA PHE A 228 -9.58 11.79 25.92
C PHE A 228 -8.34 11.29 25.17
N MET A 229 -7.60 10.33 25.73
CA MET A 229 -6.45 9.72 25.07
C MET A 229 -6.85 9.06 23.74
N LEU A 230 -7.95 8.32 23.70
CA LEU A 230 -8.46 7.76 22.44
C LEU A 230 -8.80 8.87 21.43
N GLY A 231 -9.48 9.94 21.87
CA GLY A 231 -9.78 11.09 21.02
C GLY A 231 -8.51 11.75 20.45
N VAL A 232 -7.49 11.95 21.27
CA VAL A 232 -6.18 12.49 20.84
C VAL A 232 -5.49 11.54 19.88
N ILE A 233 -5.46 10.23 20.15
CA ILE A 233 -4.85 9.23 19.26
C ILE A 233 -5.55 9.23 17.90
N PHE A 234 -6.89 9.20 17.87
CA PHE A 234 -7.65 9.25 16.61
C PHE A 234 -7.42 10.58 15.89
N GLY A 235 -7.40 11.71 16.60
CA GLY A 235 -7.09 13.03 16.05
C GLY A 235 -5.69 13.09 15.44
N LEU A 236 -4.68 12.57 16.13
CA LEU A 236 -3.31 12.50 15.63
C LEU A 236 -3.19 11.57 14.41
N ILE A 237 -3.85 10.40 14.42
CA ILE A 237 -3.87 9.50 13.26
C ILE A 237 -4.53 10.18 12.06
N PHE A 238 -5.64 10.88 12.27
CA PHE A 238 -6.33 11.60 11.20
C PHE A 238 -5.48 12.77 10.67
N ALA A 239 -4.92 13.59 11.56
CA ALA A 239 -4.02 14.69 11.19
C ALA A 239 -2.78 14.19 10.45
N PHE A 240 -2.17 13.10 10.93
CA PHE A 240 -1.04 12.46 10.26
C PHE A 240 -1.41 11.95 8.86
N LYS A 241 -2.53 11.23 8.72
CA LYS A 241 -3.02 10.78 7.41
C LYS A 241 -3.33 11.94 6.46
N ALA A 242 -3.91 13.02 6.97
CA ALA A 242 -4.17 14.22 6.19
C ALA A 242 -2.87 14.91 5.74
N TRP A 243 -1.87 14.98 6.64
CA TRP A 243 -0.56 15.54 6.32
C TRP A 243 0.21 14.71 5.28
N VAL A 244 0.21 13.38 5.41
CA VAL A 244 0.86 12.46 4.45
C VAL A 244 0.15 12.44 3.09
N LYS A 245 -1.12 12.84 3.00
CA LYS A 245 -1.81 13.00 1.71
C LYS A 245 -1.35 14.23 0.92
N THR A 246 -0.65 15.18 1.55
CA THR A 246 -0.08 16.34 0.84
C THR A 246 1.25 15.94 0.19
N ASP A 247 1.56 16.46 -1.02
CA ASP A 247 2.80 16.12 -1.74
C ASP A 247 4.05 16.37 -0.88
N LYS A 248 4.13 17.52 -0.18
CA LYS A 248 5.25 17.85 0.72
C LYS A 248 5.28 16.96 1.97
N GLY A 249 4.13 16.56 2.48
CA GLY A 249 4.03 15.66 3.64
C GLY A 249 4.49 14.26 3.29
N LEU A 250 4.05 13.75 2.13
CA LEU A 250 4.43 12.44 1.61
C LEU A 250 5.95 12.37 1.37
N GLU A 251 6.52 13.36 0.67
CA GLU A 251 7.97 13.42 0.42
C GLU A 251 8.79 13.40 1.72
N LYS A 252 8.40 14.24 2.71
CA LYS A 252 9.10 14.28 4.01
C LYS A 252 8.97 12.98 4.78
N TRP A 253 7.79 12.38 4.77
CA TRP A 253 7.54 11.08 5.41
C TRP A 253 8.36 9.98 4.77
N ASP A 254 8.36 9.89 3.44
CA ASP A 254 9.12 8.90 2.71
C ASP A 254 10.62 9.05 2.92
N ARG A 255 11.12 10.28 2.94
CA ARG A 255 12.51 10.57 3.31
C ARG A 255 12.84 10.15 4.74
N LEU A 256 11.91 10.37 5.68
CA LEU A 256 12.09 9.97 7.09
C LEU A 256 12.13 8.45 7.23
N ARG A 257 11.26 7.72 6.52
CA ARG A 257 11.25 6.24 6.51
C ARG A 257 12.61 5.64 6.13
N LEU A 258 13.32 6.25 5.18
CA LEU A 258 14.65 5.80 4.78
C LEU A 258 15.73 6.03 5.85
N LYS A 259 15.50 7.00 6.76
CA LYS A 259 16.43 7.35 7.86
C LYS A 259 16.09 6.67 9.19
N MET A 260 14.96 5.97 9.28
CA MET A 260 14.57 5.30 10.51
C MET A 260 15.60 4.26 10.95
N PRO A 261 16.01 4.26 12.23
CA PRO A 261 16.92 3.24 12.74
C PRO A 261 16.26 1.86 12.58
N VAL A 262 17.05 0.85 12.28
CA VAL A 262 16.67 -0.57 12.12
C VAL A 262 15.90 -0.87 10.83
N ILE A 263 14.86 -0.11 10.49
CA ILE A 263 13.98 -0.39 9.34
C ILE A 263 14.42 0.37 8.08
N GLY A 264 15.01 1.55 8.22
CA GLY A 264 15.35 2.42 7.08
C GLY A 264 16.32 1.77 6.10
N GLY A 265 17.31 1.01 6.59
CA GLY A 265 18.23 0.26 5.74
C GLY A 265 17.53 -0.79 4.89
N VAL A 266 16.63 -1.57 5.49
CA VAL A 266 15.83 -2.60 4.79
C VAL A 266 14.96 -1.97 3.70
N VAL A 267 14.24 -0.88 4.06
CA VAL A 267 13.38 -0.16 3.11
C VAL A 267 14.19 0.41 1.95
N ASN A 268 15.34 1.02 2.23
CA ASN A 268 16.21 1.58 1.18
C ASN A 268 16.70 0.51 0.21
N ARG A 269 17.22 -0.63 0.73
CA ARG A 269 17.68 -1.74 -0.11
C ARG A 269 16.55 -2.35 -0.93
N ALA A 270 15.35 -2.52 -0.34
CA ALA A 270 14.19 -3.02 -1.07
C ALA A 270 13.76 -2.08 -2.21
N LEU A 271 13.82 -0.76 -2.00
CA LEU A 271 13.52 0.23 -3.03
C LEU A 271 14.59 0.28 -4.12
N LEU A 272 15.88 0.14 -3.76
CA LEU A 272 16.97 0.06 -4.73
C LEU A 272 16.91 -1.23 -5.55
N SER A 273 16.58 -2.38 -4.93
CA SER A 273 16.31 -3.63 -5.66
C SER A 273 15.17 -3.44 -6.67
N ARG A 274 14.04 -2.87 -6.20
CA ARG A 274 12.88 -2.61 -7.07
C ARG A 274 13.22 -1.69 -8.23
N PHE A 275 13.91 -0.57 -7.98
CA PHE A 275 14.39 0.32 -9.05
C PHE A 275 15.25 -0.41 -10.07
N SER A 276 16.30 -1.09 -9.59
CA SER A 276 17.26 -1.78 -10.46
C SER A 276 16.58 -2.85 -11.31
N ARG A 277 15.69 -3.63 -10.70
CA ARG A 277 14.93 -4.68 -11.40
C ARG A 277 13.97 -4.10 -12.42
N THR A 278 13.19 -3.07 -12.04
CA THR A 278 12.24 -2.45 -12.95
C THR A 278 12.94 -1.81 -14.14
N PHE A 279 14.03 -1.06 -13.88
CA PHE A 279 14.79 -0.39 -14.92
C PHE A 279 15.48 -1.40 -15.86
N ALA A 280 16.09 -2.45 -15.30
CA ALA A 280 16.66 -3.55 -16.08
C ALA A 280 15.63 -4.24 -16.97
N LEU A 281 14.45 -4.57 -16.43
CA LEU A 281 13.37 -5.22 -17.18
C LEU A 281 12.87 -4.36 -18.33
N MET A 282 12.72 -3.04 -18.12
CA MET A 282 12.28 -2.12 -19.17
C MET A 282 13.30 -2.03 -20.30
N LEU A 283 14.59 -1.88 -19.97
CA LEU A 283 15.66 -1.84 -20.96
C LEU A 283 15.74 -3.17 -21.73
N LYS A 284 15.67 -4.30 -21.03
CA LYS A 284 15.68 -5.63 -21.64
C LYS A 284 14.48 -5.87 -22.56
N ALA A 285 13.32 -5.28 -22.23
CA ALA A 285 12.15 -5.33 -23.09
C ALA A 285 12.26 -4.42 -24.33
N GLY A 286 13.26 -3.53 -24.38
CA GLY A 286 13.46 -2.59 -25.50
C GLY A 286 12.73 -1.25 -25.31
N VAL A 287 12.27 -0.95 -24.10
CA VAL A 287 11.69 0.37 -23.79
C VAL A 287 12.78 1.43 -23.82
N PRO A 288 12.56 2.59 -24.45
CA PRO A 288 13.54 3.67 -24.48
C PRO A 288 13.99 4.10 -23.08
N LEU A 289 15.27 4.47 -22.92
CA LEU A 289 15.92 4.78 -21.64
C LEU A 289 15.13 5.76 -20.79
N ASN A 290 14.69 6.89 -21.37
CA ASN A 290 13.94 7.92 -20.65
C ASN A 290 12.57 7.47 -20.17
N GLN A 291 11.90 6.64 -20.96
CA GLN A 291 10.62 6.04 -20.58
C GLN A 291 10.82 4.98 -19.50
N SER A 292 11.90 4.18 -19.60
CA SER A 292 12.27 3.18 -18.60
C SER A 292 12.54 3.81 -17.24
N LEU A 293 13.23 4.97 -17.20
CA LEU A 293 13.47 5.74 -15.99
C LEU A 293 12.15 6.27 -15.39
N ALA A 294 11.26 6.84 -16.22
CA ALA A 294 9.97 7.34 -15.75
C ALA A 294 9.13 6.24 -15.11
N LEU A 295 9.00 5.09 -15.78
CA LEU A 295 8.26 3.93 -15.28
C LEU A 295 8.89 3.34 -14.00
N SER A 296 10.23 3.33 -13.93
CA SER A 296 10.94 2.87 -12.74
C SER A 296 10.75 3.82 -11.56
N ALA A 297 10.67 5.14 -11.81
CA ALA A 297 10.37 6.13 -10.77
C ALA A 297 8.98 5.91 -10.17
N GLU A 298 7.95 5.74 -11.01
CA GLU A 298 6.57 5.47 -10.57
C GLU A 298 6.44 4.16 -9.79
N ALA A 299 7.24 3.13 -10.16
CA ALA A 299 7.22 1.83 -9.50
C ALA A 299 7.82 1.84 -8.09
N LEU A 300 8.55 2.90 -7.68
CA LEU A 300 9.26 2.94 -6.40
C LEU A 300 8.34 3.00 -5.17
N ASP A 301 7.10 3.48 -5.30
CA ASP A 301 6.19 3.68 -4.16
C ASP A 301 6.84 4.50 -3.02
N ASN A 302 7.68 5.47 -3.41
CA ASN A 302 8.38 6.41 -2.53
C ASN A 302 8.57 7.75 -3.26
N ARG A 303 7.86 8.77 -2.81
CA ARG A 303 7.83 10.07 -3.48
C ARG A 303 9.18 10.79 -3.51
N PHE A 304 9.98 10.64 -2.45
CA PHE A 304 11.31 11.25 -2.40
C PHE A 304 12.25 10.65 -3.47
N LEU A 305 12.29 9.32 -3.59
CA LEU A 305 13.11 8.65 -4.61
C LEU A 305 12.56 8.87 -6.03
N GLU A 306 11.25 8.84 -6.18
CA GLU A 306 10.57 9.12 -7.46
C GLU A 306 11.00 10.49 -8.02
N LEU A 307 10.94 11.56 -7.21
CA LEU A 307 11.36 12.91 -7.63
C LEU A 307 12.85 12.95 -8.04
N ARG A 308 13.72 12.22 -7.34
CA ARG A 308 15.15 12.15 -7.67
C ARG A 308 15.39 11.43 -8.99
N VAL A 309 14.69 10.32 -9.23
CA VAL A 309 14.79 9.59 -10.50
C VAL A 309 14.18 10.39 -11.66
N GLN A 310 13.09 11.13 -11.43
CA GLN A 310 12.53 12.04 -12.44
C GLN A 310 13.51 13.18 -12.79
N ALA A 311 14.24 13.71 -11.81
CA ALA A 311 15.31 14.70 -12.06
C ALA A 311 16.46 14.10 -12.88
N MET A 312 16.83 12.84 -12.64
CA MET A 312 17.81 12.12 -13.49
C MET A 312 17.33 12.05 -14.94
N LYS A 313 16.07 11.66 -15.17
CA LYS A 313 15.46 11.61 -16.49
C LYS A 313 15.61 12.96 -17.21
N SER A 314 15.23 14.06 -16.55
CA SER A 314 15.33 15.39 -17.15
C SER A 314 16.77 15.80 -17.50
N ALA A 315 17.75 15.42 -16.67
CA ALA A 315 19.16 15.70 -16.92
C ALA A 315 19.70 14.84 -18.10
N ILE A 316 19.24 13.60 -18.24
CA ILE A 316 19.59 12.73 -19.37
C ILE A 316 18.98 13.27 -20.67
N GLU A 317 17.75 13.76 -20.64
CA GLU A 317 17.12 14.46 -21.77
C GLU A 317 17.89 15.73 -22.19
N ALA A 318 18.57 16.38 -21.25
CA ALA A 318 19.48 17.49 -21.52
C ALA A 318 20.89 17.08 -21.98
N GLY A 319 21.16 15.78 -22.18
CA GLY A 319 22.41 15.25 -22.71
C GLY A 319 23.42 14.77 -21.66
N SER A 320 23.04 14.67 -20.37
CA SER A 320 23.90 14.07 -19.34
C SER A 320 23.95 12.55 -19.45
N THR A 321 25.05 11.93 -18.99
CA THR A 321 25.16 10.47 -18.93
C THR A 321 24.34 9.89 -17.79
N VAL A 322 23.95 8.61 -17.88
CA VAL A 322 23.22 7.92 -16.82
C VAL A 322 24.05 7.86 -15.55
N SER A 323 25.34 7.55 -15.68
CA SER A 323 26.28 7.47 -14.54
C SER A 323 26.45 8.81 -13.82
N SER A 324 26.63 9.92 -14.57
CA SER A 324 26.76 11.24 -13.94
C SER A 324 25.49 11.67 -13.20
N THR A 325 24.32 11.40 -13.76
CA THR A 325 23.03 11.70 -13.12
C THR A 325 22.76 10.82 -11.92
N ALA A 326 23.18 9.56 -11.95
CA ALA A 326 23.09 8.64 -10.81
C ALA A 326 23.93 9.13 -9.62
N ILE A 327 25.15 9.61 -9.87
CA ILE A 327 26.02 10.23 -8.84
C ILE A 327 25.32 11.45 -8.23
N ASN A 328 24.83 12.36 -9.07
CA ASN A 328 24.21 13.62 -8.64
C ASN A 328 22.86 13.44 -7.91
N SER A 329 22.22 12.29 -8.10
CA SER A 329 20.95 11.98 -7.43
C SER A 329 21.09 11.72 -5.92
N GLU A 330 22.28 11.33 -5.46
CA GLU A 330 22.60 11.01 -4.05
C GLU A 330 21.72 9.90 -3.42
N ILE A 331 21.03 9.11 -4.24
CA ILE A 331 20.15 8.04 -3.75
C ILE A 331 20.77 6.66 -3.90
N PHE A 332 21.76 6.52 -4.75
CA PHE A 332 22.38 5.24 -5.07
C PHE A 332 23.63 4.98 -4.24
N THR A 333 23.85 3.70 -3.93
CA THR A 333 25.10 3.28 -3.30
C THR A 333 26.24 3.24 -4.33
N PRO A 334 27.50 3.26 -3.86
CA PRO A 334 28.67 3.14 -4.76
C PRO A 334 28.59 1.92 -5.68
N LEU A 335 28.04 0.80 -5.21
CA LEU A 335 27.86 -0.41 -6.01
C LEU A 335 26.94 -0.14 -7.23
N VAL A 336 25.77 0.47 -7.00
CA VAL A 336 24.82 0.79 -8.11
C VAL A 336 25.45 1.74 -9.11
N ILE A 337 26.12 2.79 -8.61
CA ILE A 337 26.81 3.77 -9.46
C ILE A 337 27.87 3.10 -10.33
N GLN A 338 28.70 2.24 -9.76
CA GLN A 338 29.71 1.49 -10.48
C GLN A 338 29.09 0.58 -11.55
N MET A 339 28.02 -0.15 -11.23
CA MET A 339 27.35 -1.03 -12.19
C MET A 339 26.67 -0.24 -13.31
N ILE A 340 26.08 0.93 -13.01
CA ILE A 340 25.55 1.83 -14.04
C ILE A 340 26.68 2.33 -14.96
N SER A 341 27.82 2.76 -14.42
CA SER A 341 28.94 3.28 -15.19
C SER A 341 29.49 2.22 -16.15
N VAL A 342 29.80 1.03 -15.62
CA VAL A 342 30.28 -0.09 -16.45
C VAL A 342 29.23 -0.53 -17.47
N GLY A 343 27.96 -0.55 -17.07
CA GLY A 343 26.85 -0.89 -17.96
C GLY A 343 26.65 0.13 -19.09
N GLU A 344 26.84 1.41 -18.81
CA GLU A 344 26.78 2.48 -19.79
C GLU A 344 27.95 2.38 -20.81
N GLU A 345 29.15 2.12 -20.34
CA GLU A 345 30.34 1.94 -21.19
C GLU A 345 30.25 0.68 -22.06
N THR A 346 29.68 -0.41 -21.55
CA THR A 346 29.57 -1.70 -22.24
C THR A 346 28.26 -1.89 -23.01
N GLY A 347 27.29 -0.99 -22.84
CA GLY A 347 25.95 -1.12 -23.41
C GLY A 347 25.06 -2.20 -22.72
N ARG A 348 25.46 -2.67 -21.53
CA ARG A 348 24.79 -3.79 -20.81
C ARG A 348 24.23 -3.34 -19.44
N ILE A 349 23.62 -2.15 -19.40
CA ILE A 349 23.04 -1.61 -18.17
C ILE A 349 21.97 -2.56 -17.58
N ASP A 350 21.16 -3.16 -18.45
CA ASP A 350 20.08 -4.08 -18.08
C ASP A 350 20.58 -5.32 -17.33
N GLU A 351 21.65 -5.95 -17.82
CA GLU A 351 22.22 -7.13 -17.17
C GLU A 351 22.83 -6.78 -15.81
N LEU A 352 23.64 -5.72 -15.74
CA LEU A 352 24.32 -5.34 -14.51
C LEU A 352 23.35 -4.84 -13.44
N LEU A 353 22.28 -4.14 -13.82
CA LEU A 353 21.25 -3.73 -12.88
C LEU A 353 20.41 -4.90 -12.38
N LEU A 354 20.25 -5.97 -13.15
CA LEU A 354 19.59 -7.18 -12.68
C LEU A 354 20.42 -7.87 -11.59
N GLU A 355 21.76 -7.95 -11.78
CA GLU A 355 22.69 -8.46 -10.75
C GLU A 355 22.64 -7.62 -9.46
N VAL A 356 22.55 -6.28 -9.58
CA VAL A 356 22.36 -5.37 -8.46
C VAL A 356 21.05 -5.67 -7.73
N ALA A 357 19.97 -5.87 -8.47
CA ALA A 357 18.68 -6.19 -7.89
C ALA A 357 18.72 -7.50 -7.08
N ASP A 358 19.34 -8.54 -7.66
CA ASP A 358 19.50 -9.83 -6.98
C ASP A 358 20.43 -9.74 -5.77
N PHE A 359 21.45 -8.89 -5.81
CA PHE A 359 22.29 -8.59 -4.65
C PHE A 359 21.48 -7.96 -3.52
N TYR A 360 20.70 -6.91 -3.82
CA TYR A 360 19.89 -6.26 -2.78
C TYR A 360 18.77 -7.14 -2.24
N ASP A 361 18.21 -8.03 -3.03
CA ASP A 361 17.22 -9.00 -2.53
C ASP A 361 17.84 -9.93 -1.47
N ARG A 362 19.08 -10.38 -1.69
CA ARG A 362 19.83 -11.16 -0.69
C ARG A 362 20.15 -10.33 0.58
N GLU A 363 20.54 -9.07 0.40
CA GLU A 363 20.78 -8.15 1.51
C GLU A 363 19.52 -7.89 2.35
N VAL A 364 18.37 -7.70 1.68
CA VAL A 364 17.07 -7.56 2.37
C VAL A 364 16.74 -8.80 3.17
N ASP A 365 16.95 -9.99 2.60
CA ASP A 365 16.73 -11.26 3.32
C ASP A 365 17.64 -11.39 4.56
N TYR A 366 18.89 -11.03 4.42
CA TYR A 366 19.85 -11.02 5.53
C TYR A 366 19.44 -10.02 6.62
N ASP A 367 19.07 -8.80 6.23
CA ASP A 367 18.60 -7.77 7.14
C ASP A 367 17.32 -8.20 7.88
N LEU A 368 16.37 -8.80 7.20
CA LEU A 368 15.12 -9.27 7.82
C LEU A 368 15.36 -10.38 8.85
N LYS A 369 16.28 -11.30 8.57
CA LYS A 369 16.70 -12.35 9.53
C LYS A 369 17.39 -11.74 10.75
N THR A 370 18.29 -10.79 10.53
CA THR A 370 19.04 -10.11 11.60
C THR A 370 18.17 -9.14 12.39
N LEU A 371 17.15 -8.56 11.77
CA LEU A 371 16.21 -7.63 12.41
C LEU A 371 15.50 -8.30 13.58
N THR A 372 15.02 -9.52 13.41
CA THR A 372 14.36 -10.27 14.49
C THR A 372 15.31 -10.49 15.65
N ALA A 373 16.57 -10.90 15.37
CA ALA A 373 17.57 -11.12 16.39
C ALA A 373 18.01 -9.83 17.12
N ARG A 374 17.98 -8.67 16.46
CA ARG A 374 18.31 -7.36 17.08
C ARG A 374 17.15 -6.78 17.89
N ILE A 375 15.90 -7.05 17.50
CA ILE A 375 14.72 -6.54 18.22
C ILE A 375 14.53 -7.30 19.54
N GLU A 376 14.86 -8.59 19.60
CA GLU A 376 14.65 -9.43 20.79
C GLU A 376 15.33 -8.89 22.07
N PRO A 377 16.63 -8.52 22.09
CA PRO A 377 17.24 -7.93 23.27
C PRO A 377 16.61 -6.60 23.68
N ILE A 378 16.17 -5.78 22.72
CA ILE A 378 15.50 -4.51 23.00
C ILE A 378 14.16 -4.76 23.71
N LEU A 379 13.36 -5.71 23.18
CA LEU A 379 12.08 -6.07 23.78
C LEU A 379 12.28 -6.67 25.19
N LEU A 380 13.26 -7.55 25.37
CA LEU A 380 13.59 -8.11 26.68
C LEU A 380 14.01 -7.03 27.68
N THR A 381 14.81 -6.06 27.25
CA THR A 381 15.22 -4.93 28.11
C THR A 381 14.02 -4.08 28.52
N ILE A 382 13.09 -3.80 27.59
CA ILE A 382 11.84 -3.06 27.88
C ILE A 382 11.00 -3.83 28.89
N VAL A 383 10.80 -5.14 28.68
CA VAL A 383 10.00 -5.99 29.58
C VAL A 383 10.67 -6.07 30.95
N ALA A 384 11.97 -6.29 31.01
CA ALA A 384 12.72 -6.35 32.27
C ALA A 384 12.64 -5.02 33.03
N GLY A 385 12.80 -3.88 32.36
CA GLY A 385 12.62 -2.55 32.94
C GLY A 385 11.20 -2.33 33.48
N MET A 386 10.18 -2.75 32.73
CA MET A 386 8.79 -2.66 33.15
C MET A 386 8.52 -3.53 34.39
N VAL A 387 8.99 -4.77 34.41
CA VAL A 387 8.85 -5.67 35.58
C VAL A 387 9.60 -5.11 36.79
N LEU A 388 10.78 -4.54 36.60
CA LEU A 388 11.55 -3.90 37.66
C LEU A 388 10.81 -2.72 38.29
N ILE A 389 10.22 -1.84 37.47
CA ILE A 389 9.44 -0.69 37.95
C ILE A 389 8.21 -1.16 38.72
N LEU A 390 7.50 -2.18 38.22
CA LEU A 390 6.36 -2.76 38.91
C LEU A 390 6.76 -3.40 40.24
N ALA A 391 7.86 -4.18 40.24
CA ALA A 391 8.36 -4.82 41.45
C ALA A 391 8.74 -3.78 42.51
N LEU A 392 9.53 -2.77 42.13
CA LEU A 392 9.89 -1.68 43.05
C LEU A 392 8.67 -0.90 43.54
N GLY A 393 7.72 -0.62 42.64
CA GLY A 393 6.49 0.12 42.99
C GLY A 393 5.55 -0.61 43.95
N ILE A 394 5.60 -1.95 43.97
CA ILE A 394 4.77 -2.78 44.86
C ILE A 394 5.52 -3.20 46.12
N PHE A 395 6.78 -3.68 46.01
CA PHE A 395 7.51 -4.23 47.15
C PHE A 395 8.12 -3.17 48.07
N LEU A 396 8.57 -2.00 47.54
CA LEU A 396 9.10 -0.94 48.41
C LEU A 396 8.13 -0.46 49.50
N PRO A 397 6.87 -0.13 49.15
CA PRO A 397 5.90 0.25 50.17
C PRO A 397 5.57 -0.89 51.15
N MET A 398 5.56 -2.15 50.71
CA MET A 398 5.32 -3.31 51.57
C MET A 398 6.40 -3.47 52.65
N TRP A 399 7.66 -3.22 52.30
CA TRP A 399 8.72 -3.23 53.33
C TRP A 399 8.61 -2.08 54.33
N GLY A 400 8.26 -0.87 53.88
CA GLY A 400 7.98 0.25 54.78
C GLY A 400 6.82 -0.01 55.72
N MET A 401 5.79 -0.77 55.29
CA MET A 401 4.68 -1.19 56.16
C MET A 401 5.14 -2.21 57.24
N LEU A 402 6.02 -3.15 56.91
CA LEU A 402 6.56 -4.12 57.88
C LEU A 402 7.38 -3.43 58.96
N ASP A 403 8.08 -2.36 58.65
CA ASP A 403 8.83 -1.56 59.63
C ASP A 403 7.89 -0.71 60.54
N ALA A 404 6.80 -0.19 59.94
CA ALA A 404 5.79 0.56 60.69
C ALA A 404 4.95 -0.32 61.66
N ILE A 405 4.86 -1.64 61.43
CA ILE A 405 4.15 -2.59 62.29
C ILE A 405 5.07 -3.09 63.45
N LYS A 406 6.39 -3.01 63.26
CA LYS A 406 7.39 -3.47 64.25
C LYS A 406 7.85 -2.39 65.22
N GLY A 407 7.60 -1.10 64.93
CA GLY A 407 7.87 0.03 65.81
C GLY A 407 6.58 0.48 66.51
#